data_fac0b9359e16946399cc3747b0a63efe
#
_entry.id   fac0b9359e16946399cc3747b0a63efe
#
_cell.length_a   1.000
_cell.length_b   1.000
_cell.length_c   1.000
_cell.angle_alpha   90.00
_cell.angle_beta   90.00
_cell.angle_gamma   90.00
#
_symmetry.space_group_name_H-M   'P 1'
#
loop_
_entity.id
_entity.type
_entity.pdbx_description
1 polymer ?
#
loop_
_entity_poly.entity_id
_entity_poly.type
_entity_poly.pdbx_seq_one_letter_code
_entity_poly.pdbx_strand_id
1 'polypeptide(L)'
;MSNGMKENPLEALYAFFEEGTKETVVFDLEWNQNGYAPNLRMPHEIIEIGACRLNERGEVTDRFSELIRPRLYRRVDKHIRQVTGITEQELSSGRTFPEVFADFARFCGDSAQLITWGRDDYPVLRRNLEYYMQPSPFSPPLDAQLVFGFAHFGDAHRQMNLHAALEETGTQLEVPAHRAVYDAECTAALLPAVSTGLEGLGEEKRNELSAILEREKRIADSVLRSRPTHYSVHTDALRDDAVTNLLCPLCGRKMSFAVAWFDAGRDRYEAIGRCAQHGQAHGQMHLKRGTNGYLTMHQRVFLASDDEVKAVSEAYRLFLLTPPAKRHHRLCMEEVRRVSERQNFPSKKG
;
A
#
# COMPACT_ATOMS: atom_id res chain seq x y z
N MET A 1 -27.19 9.53 34.52
CA MET A 1 -26.76 10.28 33.37
C MET A 1 -26.99 9.39 32.16
N SER A 2 -27.98 9.69 31.34
CA SER A 2 -28.37 8.86 30.19
C SER A 2 -27.24 8.93 29.16
N ASN A 3 -26.57 7.80 28.98
CA ASN A 3 -25.71 7.59 27.82
C ASN A 3 -26.68 7.43 26.62
N GLY A 4 -27.06 8.55 26.00
CA GLY A 4 -27.79 8.50 24.75
C GLY A 4 -26.89 7.78 23.73
N MET A 5 -27.30 6.59 23.30
CA MET A 5 -26.67 5.93 22.17
C MET A 5 -26.71 6.93 21.01
N LYS A 6 -25.54 7.29 20.47
CA LYS A 6 -25.46 8.12 19.28
C LYS A 6 -26.22 7.45 18.15
N GLU A 7 -26.99 8.20 17.39
CA GLU A 7 -27.74 7.66 16.27
C GLU A 7 -26.84 7.03 15.21
N ASN A 8 -25.62 7.54 15.06
CA ASN A 8 -24.60 7.01 14.16
C ASN A 8 -23.21 7.00 14.82
N PRO A 9 -22.72 5.83 15.28
CA PRO A 9 -21.39 5.73 15.93
C PRO A 9 -20.23 5.96 14.98
N LEU A 10 -20.43 5.96 13.66
CA LEU A 10 -19.40 6.15 12.65
C LEU A 10 -19.42 7.55 12.01
N GLU A 11 -20.26 8.47 12.48
CA GLU A 11 -20.49 9.78 11.86
C GLU A 11 -19.19 10.57 11.62
N ALA A 12 -18.30 10.63 12.61
CA ALA A 12 -17.03 11.35 12.46
C ALA A 12 -16.08 10.67 11.47
N LEU A 13 -16.17 9.36 11.31
CA LEU A 13 -15.39 8.59 10.34
C LEU A 13 -15.90 8.80 8.91
N TYR A 14 -17.19 8.95 8.73
CA TYR A 14 -17.81 9.18 7.41
C TYR A 14 -17.34 10.46 6.74
N ALA A 15 -16.89 11.45 7.51
CA ALA A 15 -16.30 12.68 6.95
C ALA A 15 -15.02 12.41 6.11
N PHE A 16 -14.42 11.24 6.24
CA PHE A 16 -13.22 10.81 5.50
C PHE A 16 -13.53 9.79 4.39
N PHE A 17 -14.80 9.43 4.18
CA PHE A 17 -15.20 8.52 3.13
C PHE A 17 -15.28 9.24 1.78
N GLU A 18 -15.22 8.46 0.71
CA GLU A 18 -15.42 9.00 -0.63
C GLU A 18 -16.86 9.49 -0.83
N GLU A 19 -17.00 10.57 -1.59
CA GLU A 19 -18.31 11.12 -1.91
C GLU A 19 -19.15 10.09 -2.68
N GLY A 20 -20.41 9.92 -2.28
CA GLY A 20 -21.32 8.95 -2.89
C GLY A 20 -21.22 7.53 -2.34
N THR A 21 -20.43 7.29 -1.30
CA THR A 21 -20.38 6.02 -0.57
C THR A 21 -21.78 5.65 -0.04
N LYS A 22 -22.22 4.42 -0.31
CA LYS A 22 -23.50 3.88 0.15
C LYS A 22 -23.37 2.73 1.13
N GLU A 23 -22.26 2.04 1.09
CA GLU A 23 -21.98 0.84 1.88
C GLU A 23 -20.59 0.90 2.48
N THR A 24 -20.41 0.28 3.62
CA THR A 24 -19.12 0.12 4.27
C THR A 24 -18.75 -1.35 4.33
N VAL A 25 -17.61 -1.71 3.81
CA VAL A 25 -17.11 -3.09 3.84
C VAL A 25 -15.71 -3.07 4.47
N VAL A 26 -15.55 -3.79 5.56
CA VAL A 26 -14.25 -4.07 6.17
C VAL A 26 -13.76 -5.40 5.63
N PHE A 27 -12.51 -5.47 5.19
CA PHE A 27 -11.91 -6.71 4.72
C PHE A 27 -10.50 -6.91 5.26
N ASP A 28 -10.08 -8.16 5.26
CA ASP A 28 -8.76 -8.63 5.62
C ASP A 28 -8.35 -9.77 4.69
N LEU A 29 -7.06 -10.02 4.53
CA LEU A 29 -6.50 -11.03 3.64
C LEU A 29 -5.49 -11.90 4.39
N GLU A 30 -5.55 -13.22 4.13
CA GLU A 30 -4.45 -14.09 4.45
C GLU A 30 -3.68 -14.45 3.18
N TRP A 31 -2.36 -14.44 3.24
CA TRP A 31 -1.52 -14.78 2.08
C TRP A 31 -0.37 -15.70 2.41
N ASN A 32 -0.01 -16.50 1.42
CA ASN A 32 1.15 -17.37 1.46
C ASN A 32 2.32 -16.76 0.69
N GLN A 33 3.53 -17.16 1.04
CA GLN A 33 4.76 -16.66 0.43
C GLN A 33 5.85 -17.73 0.40
N ASN A 34 6.89 -17.49 -0.40
CA ASN A 34 8.13 -18.28 -0.34
C ASN A 34 9.29 -17.34 -0.02
N GLY A 35 9.72 -17.33 1.24
CA GLY A 35 10.80 -16.46 1.73
C GLY A 35 12.17 -16.70 1.07
N TYR A 36 12.41 -17.90 0.51
CA TYR A 36 13.68 -18.25 -0.14
C TYR A 36 13.74 -17.87 -1.62
N ALA A 37 12.62 -17.96 -2.33
CA ALA A 37 12.54 -17.68 -3.77
C ALA A 37 11.19 -17.06 -4.14
N PRO A 38 10.93 -15.80 -3.72
CA PRO A 38 9.67 -15.15 -4.01
C PRO A 38 9.51 -14.88 -5.50
N ASN A 39 8.31 -15.07 -6.03
CA ASN A 39 7.97 -14.60 -7.36
C ASN A 39 7.84 -13.07 -7.33
N LEU A 40 8.69 -12.35 -8.06
CA LEU A 40 8.72 -10.90 -8.02
C LEU A 40 7.45 -10.22 -8.58
N ARG A 41 6.65 -10.94 -9.38
CA ARG A 41 5.36 -10.43 -9.88
C ARG A 41 4.23 -10.62 -8.87
N MET A 42 4.32 -11.68 -8.05
CA MET A 42 3.36 -11.99 -6.99
C MET A 42 4.11 -12.58 -5.80
N PRO A 43 4.77 -11.75 -4.96
CA PRO A 43 5.54 -12.23 -3.81
C PRO A 43 4.65 -12.82 -2.71
N HIS A 44 3.41 -12.36 -2.62
CA HIS A 44 2.40 -12.79 -1.67
C HIS A 44 1.17 -13.28 -2.45
N GLU A 45 0.84 -14.55 -2.33
CA GLU A 45 -0.33 -15.15 -2.97
C GLU A 45 -1.46 -15.28 -1.97
N ILE A 46 -2.59 -14.64 -2.25
CA ILE A 46 -3.76 -14.66 -1.36
C ILE A 46 -4.32 -16.08 -1.28
N ILE A 47 -4.56 -16.54 -0.06
CA ILE A 47 -5.12 -17.84 0.27
C ILE A 47 -6.47 -17.76 1.00
N GLU A 48 -6.83 -16.61 1.54
CA GLU A 48 -8.15 -16.34 2.12
C GLU A 48 -8.52 -14.87 1.90
N ILE A 49 -9.81 -14.61 1.63
CA ILE A 49 -10.43 -13.28 1.69
C ILE A 49 -11.53 -13.36 2.72
N GLY A 50 -11.46 -12.49 3.75
CA GLY A 50 -12.50 -12.31 4.73
C GLY A 50 -13.02 -10.88 4.69
N ALA A 51 -14.35 -10.71 4.82
CA ALA A 51 -14.94 -9.39 4.87
C ALA A 51 -16.25 -9.38 5.64
N CYS A 52 -16.61 -8.20 6.14
CA CYS A 52 -17.92 -7.95 6.69
C CYS A 52 -18.50 -6.63 6.15
N ARG A 53 -19.81 -6.62 5.92
CA ARG A 53 -20.55 -5.43 5.52
C ARG A 53 -21.18 -4.80 6.75
N LEU A 54 -21.17 -3.47 6.82
CA LEU A 54 -21.73 -2.71 7.93
C LEU A 54 -22.92 -1.89 7.45
N ASN A 55 -23.92 -1.78 8.32
CA ASN A 55 -25.00 -0.79 8.16
C ASN A 55 -24.52 0.60 8.67
N GLU A 56 -25.41 1.59 8.55
CA GLU A 56 -25.15 2.96 9.00
C GLU A 56 -24.87 3.07 10.52
N ARG A 57 -25.25 2.04 11.30
CA ARG A 57 -24.98 1.97 12.74
C ARG A 57 -23.66 1.27 13.06
N GLY A 58 -22.90 0.86 12.05
CA GLY A 58 -21.65 0.12 12.24
C GLY A 58 -21.86 -1.36 12.64
N GLU A 59 -23.10 -1.90 12.54
CA GLU A 59 -23.41 -3.28 12.84
C GLU A 59 -23.11 -4.18 11.64
N VAL A 60 -22.52 -5.35 11.87
CA VAL A 60 -22.25 -6.33 10.82
C VAL A 60 -23.57 -6.93 10.34
N THR A 61 -23.87 -6.75 9.04
CA THR A 61 -25.12 -7.24 8.39
C THR A 61 -24.87 -8.46 7.52
N ASP A 62 -23.66 -8.61 6.98
CA ASP A 62 -23.31 -9.71 6.09
C ASP A 62 -21.83 -10.05 6.20
N ARG A 63 -21.43 -11.27 5.82
CA ARG A 63 -20.06 -11.79 5.92
C ARG A 63 -19.65 -12.46 4.63
N PHE A 64 -18.39 -12.34 4.31
CA PHE A 64 -17.72 -13.04 3.21
C PHE A 64 -16.49 -13.76 3.78
N SER A 65 -16.34 -15.05 3.49
CA SER A 65 -15.18 -15.83 3.92
C SER A 65 -14.94 -16.96 2.91
N GLU A 66 -13.87 -16.85 2.15
CA GLU A 66 -13.54 -17.82 1.10
C GLU A 66 -12.06 -18.16 1.08
N LEU A 67 -11.77 -19.47 1.10
CA LEU A 67 -10.42 -19.99 0.88
C LEU A 67 -10.09 -20.05 -0.61
N ILE A 68 -8.85 -19.73 -0.94
CA ILE A 68 -8.35 -19.66 -2.31
C ILE A 68 -7.26 -20.71 -2.51
N ARG A 69 -7.44 -21.54 -3.54
CA ARG A 69 -6.44 -22.52 -3.94
C ARG A 69 -5.23 -21.82 -4.59
N PRO A 70 -4.04 -21.89 -3.96
CA PRO A 70 -2.86 -21.22 -4.48
C PRO A 70 -2.39 -21.86 -5.79
N ARG A 71 -1.93 -21.02 -6.72
CA ARG A 71 -1.33 -21.44 -7.98
C ARG A 71 0.18 -21.59 -7.90
N LEU A 72 0.85 -20.62 -7.22
CA LEU A 72 2.31 -20.57 -7.14
C LEU A 72 2.84 -21.28 -5.90
N TYR A 73 2.33 -20.91 -4.73
CA TYR A 73 2.85 -21.39 -3.44
C TYR A 73 1.95 -22.48 -2.86
N ARG A 74 1.98 -23.66 -3.47
CA ARG A 74 1.11 -24.80 -3.10
C ARG A 74 1.39 -25.38 -1.72
N ARG A 75 2.61 -25.18 -1.18
CA ARG A 75 2.93 -25.51 0.21
C ARG A 75 2.74 -24.26 1.05
N VAL A 76 2.01 -24.37 2.13
CA VAL A 76 1.83 -23.27 3.06
C VAL A 76 3.13 -23.09 3.86
N ASP A 77 3.62 -21.85 3.90
CA ASP A 77 4.77 -21.52 4.74
C ASP A 77 4.50 -21.90 6.19
N LYS A 78 5.53 -22.41 6.88
CA LYS A 78 5.38 -22.92 8.25
C LYS A 78 4.85 -21.86 9.21
N HIS A 79 5.34 -20.63 9.07
CA HIS A 79 4.91 -19.52 9.91
C HIS A 79 3.45 -19.14 9.63
N ILE A 80 3.06 -19.04 8.35
CA ILE A 80 1.68 -18.75 7.94
C ILE A 80 0.73 -19.83 8.49
N ARG A 81 1.08 -21.10 8.38
CA ARG A 81 0.29 -22.21 8.96
C ARG A 81 0.15 -22.09 10.47
N GLN A 82 1.22 -21.69 11.18
CA GLN A 82 1.18 -21.54 12.64
C GLN A 82 0.27 -20.39 13.09
N VAL A 83 0.23 -19.30 12.30
CA VAL A 83 -0.56 -18.11 12.62
C VAL A 83 -2.02 -18.31 12.22
N THR A 84 -2.29 -18.72 10.98
CA THR A 84 -3.66 -18.78 10.42
C THR A 84 -4.37 -20.10 10.68
N GLY A 85 -3.62 -21.18 10.98
CA GLY A 85 -4.15 -22.55 11.04
C GLY A 85 -4.51 -23.15 9.68
N ILE A 86 -4.41 -22.40 8.58
CA ILE A 86 -4.80 -22.85 7.23
C ILE A 86 -3.84 -23.94 6.75
N THR A 87 -4.41 -25.02 6.23
CA THR A 87 -3.67 -26.20 5.75
C THR A 87 -3.75 -26.34 4.24
N GLU A 88 -2.77 -27.07 3.66
CA GLU A 88 -2.79 -27.39 2.24
C GLU A 88 -4.00 -28.23 1.84
N GLN A 89 -4.52 -29.04 2.74
CA GLN A 89 -5.71 -29.87 2.49
C GLN A 89 -6.94 -28.98 2.28
N GLU A 90 -7.17 -27.97 3.14
CA GLU A 90 -8.26 -27.01 3.02
C GLU A 90 -8.13 -26.21 1.72
N LEU A 91 -6.93 -25.69 1.44
CA LEU A 91 -6.67 -24.91 0.22
C LEU A 91 -6.84 -25.71 -1.07
N SER A 92 -6.59 -27.03 -1.03
CA SER A 92 -6.72 -27.89 -2.23
C SER A 92 -8.14 -27.96 -2.76
N SER A 93 -9.13 -27.84 -1.87
CA SER A 93 -10.56 -27.81 -2.22
C SER A 93 -11.07 -26.41 -2.54
N GLY A 94 -10.27 -25.38 -2.30
CA GLY A 94 -10.61 -23.98 -2.55
C GLY A 94 -10.82 -23.68 -4.03
N ARG A 95 -11.52 -22.60 -4.29
CA ARG A 95 -11.74 -22.03 -5.63
C ARG A 95 -10.51 -21.27 -6.10
N THR A 96 -10.47 -20.88 -7.36
CA THR A 96 -9.38 -20.05 -7.88
C THR A 96 -9.54 -18.59 -7.48
N PHE A 97 -8.43 -17.84 -7.42
CA PHE A 97 -8.47 -16.41 -7.08
C PHE A 97 -9.43 -15.59 -7.96
N PRO A 98 -9.47 -15.74 -9.31
CA PRO A 98 -10.41 -14.98 -10.13
C PRO A 98 -11.89 -15.26 -9.80
N GLU A 99 -12.24 -16.51 -9.46
CA GLU A 99 -13.60 -16.89 -9.07
C GLU A 99 -14.02 -16.27 -7.73
N VAL A 100 -13.15 -16.38 -6.72
CA VAL A 100 -13.41 -15.81 -5.39
C VAL A 100 -13.42 -14.30 -5.44
N PHE A 101 -12.50 -13.68 -6.19
CA PHE A 101 -12.47 -12.24 -6.33
C PHE A 101 -13.73 -11.68 -7.03
N ALA A 102 -14.26 -12.37 -8.04
CA ALA A 102 -15.50 -11.95 -8.68
C ALA A 102 -16.69 -11.96 -7.69
N ASP A 103 -16.72 -12.91 -6.76
CA ASP A 103 -17.74 -12.98 -5.72
C ASP A 103 -17.50 -11.89 -4.65
N PHE A 104 -16.25 -11.66 -4.26
CA PHE A 104 -15.90 -10.58 -3.35
C PHE A 104 -16.25 -9.20 -3.92
N ALA A 105 -15.97 -8.97 -5.21
CA ALA A 105 -16.35 -7.72 -5.86
C ALA A 105 -17.85 -7.51 -5.87
N ARG A 106 -18.66 -8.56 -6.10
CA ARG A 106 -20.13 -8.51 -6.00
C ARG A 106 -20.58 -8.28 -4.55
N PHE A 107 -19.92 -8.90 -3.57
CA PHE A 107 -20.19 -8.66 -2.17
C PHE A 107 -19.95 -7.20 -1.79
N CYS A 108 -18.86 -6.57 -2.26
CA CYS A 108 -18.58 -5.16 -1.99
C CYS A 108 -19.59 -4.21 -2.66
N GLY A 109 -20.07 -4.54 -3.87
CA GLY A 109 -20.90 -3.62 -4.67
C GLY A 109 -20.07 -2.48 -5.31
N ASP A 110 -20.74 -1.61 -6.06
CA ASP A 110 -20.08 -0.60 -6.90
C ASP A 110 -19.69 0.69 -6.16
N SER A 111 -20.20 0.90 -4.94
CA SER A 111 -20.05 2.16 -4.19
C SER A 111 -19.68 1.96 -2.72
N ALA A 112 -18.99 0.85 -2.41
CA ALA A 112 -18.56 0.58 -1.05
C ALA A 112 -17.29 1.37 -0.69
N GLN A 113 -17.29 1.98 0.50
CA GLN A 113 -16.04 2.35 1.17
C GLN A 113 -15.40 1.09 1.72
N LEU A 114 -14.23 0.75 1.21
CA LEU A 114 -13.44 -0.34 1.76
C LEU A 114 -12.59 0.16 2.92
N ILE A 115 -12.46 -0.67 3.96
CA ILE A 115 -11.66 -0.41 5.17
C ILE A 115 -10.80 -1.62 5.46
N THR A 116 -9.54 -1.39 5.87
CA THR A 116 -8.61 -2.42 6.36
C THR A 116 -7.99 -1.99 7.69
N TRP A 117 -7.41 -2.94 8.43
CA TRP A 117 -6.53 -2.64 9.56
C TRP A 117 -5.07 -2.64 9.12
N GLY A 118 -4.61 -1.48 8.64
CA GLY A 118 -3.27 -1.32 8.11
C GLY A 118 -3.25 -1.28 6.57
N ARG A 119 -2.07 -1.04 6.04
CA ARG A 119 -1.84 -0.69 4.63
C ARG A 119 -1.36 -1.84 3.74
N ASP A 120 -1.24 -3.06 4.28
CA ASP A 120 -0.57 -4.15 3.54
C ASP A 120 -1.54 -4.95 2.65
N ASP A 121 -2.83 -5.06 3.01
CA ASP A 121 -3.83 -5.83 2.28
C ASP A 121 -4.04 -5.36 0.84
N TYR A 122 -4.22 -4.07 0.64
CA TYR A 122 -4.52 -3.53 -0.67
C TYR A 122 -3.38 -3.68 -1.69
N PRO A 123 -2.12 -3.42 -1.37
CA PRO A 123 -1.00 -3.76 -2.25
C PRO A 123 -0.89 -5.24 -2.58
N VAL A 124 -1.19 -6.13 -1.63
CA VAL A 124 -1.23 -7.58 -1.87
C VAL A 124 -2.37 -7.92 -2.83
N LEU A 125 -3.58 -7.39 -2.59
CA LEU A 125 -4.73 -7.56 -3.48
C LEU A 125 -4.40 -7.10 -4.90
N ARG A 126 -3.88 -5.89 -5.07
CA ARG A 126 -3.49 -5.35 -6.38
C ARG A 126 -2.47 -6.23 -7.10
N ARG A 127 -1.46 -6.75 -6.40
CA ARG A 127 -0.47 -7.66 -7.01
C ARG A 127 -1.08 -8.96 -7.51
N ASN A 128 -2.04 -9.51 -6.76
CA ASN A 128 -2.77 -10.69 -7.20
C ASN A 128 -3.65 -10.37 -8.41
N LEU A 129 -4.37 -9.25 -8.40
CA LEU A 129 -5.15 -8.79 -9.55
C LEU A 129 -4.29 -8.59 -10.81
N GLU A 130 -3.17 -7.90 -10.70
CA GLU A 130 -2.21 -7.72 -11.80
C GLU A 130 -1.69 -9.05 -12.35
N TYR A 131 -1.34 -10.00 -11.45
CA TYR A 131 -0.84 -11.31 -11.86
C TYR A 131 -1.88 -12.11 -12.64
N TYR A 132 -3.14 -12.07 -12.20
CA TYR A 132 -4.25 -12.76 -12.85
C TYR A 132 -4.93 -11.93 -13.95
N MET A 133 -4.38 -10.76 -14.29
CA MET A 133 -4.93 -9.83 -15.31
C MET A 133 -6.39 -9.46 -15.05
N GLN A 134 -6.75 -9.30 -13.77
CA GLN A 134 -8.08 -8.84 -13.36
C GLN A 134 -8.05 -7.32 -13.13
N PRO A 135 -9.07 -6.57 -13.59
CA PRO A 135 -9.19 -5.16 -13.24
C PRO A 135 -9.49 -5.00 -11.74
N SER A 136 -9.00 -3.93 -11.14
CA SER A 136 -9.45 -3.52 -9.81
C SER A 136 -10.65 -2.58 -9.96
N PRO A 137 -11.82 -2.94 -9.44
CA PRO A 137 -12.97 -2.02 -9.41
C PRO A 137 -12.91 -1.05 -8.22
N PHE A 138 -11.94 -1.22 -7.31
CA PHE A 138 -11.89 -0.54 -6.03
C PHE A 138 -10.88 0.60 -6.02
N SER A 139 -11.27 1.70 -5.36
CA SER A 139 -10.35 2.70 -4.83
C SER A 139 -9.56 2.12 -3.64
N PRO A 140 -8.39 2.70 -3.30
CA PRO A 140 -7.66 2.31 -2.09
C PRO A 140 -8.54 2.38 -0.85
N PRO A 141 -8.50 1.36 0.04
CA PRO A 141 -9.29 1.36 1.26
C PRO A 141 -8.82 2.44 2.24
N LEU A 142 -9.71 2.80 3.16
CA LEU A 142 -9.34 3.58 4.34
C LEU A 142 -8.54 2.67 5.29
N ASP A 143 -7.34 3.10 5.67
CA ASP A 143 -6.52 2.44 6.70
C ASP A 143 -7.01 2.86 8.09
N ALA A 144 -7.80 1.99 8.74
CA ALA A 144 -8.35 2.24 10.07
C ALA A 144 -7.25 2.31 11.16
N GLN A 145 -6.15 1.57 11.00
CA GLN A 145 -5.01 1.62 11.93
C GLN A 145 -4.33 3.00 11.90
N LEU A 146 -4.16 3.58 10.71
CA LEU A 146 -3.61 4.92 10.55
C LEU A 146 -4.51 5.97 11.22
N VAL A 147 -5.83 5.91 10.96
CA VAL A 147 -6.81 6.82 11.56
C VAL A 147 -6.82 6.67 13.08
N PHE A 148 -6.81 5.43 13.58
CA PHE A 148 -6.73 5.14 15.02
C PHE A 148 -5.46 5.73 15.65
N GLY A 149 -4.29 5.48 15.04
CA GLY A 149 -3.01 6.01 15.49
C GLY A 149 -3.01 7.54 15.59
N PHE A 150 -3.55 8.21 14.57
CA PHE A 150 -3.66 9.66 14.55
C PHE A 150 -4.65 10.18 15.60
N ALA A 151 -5.84 9.60 15.69
CA ALA A 151 -6.90 10.04 16.58
C ALA A 151 -6.56 9.87 18.07
N HIS A 152 -5.96 8.74 18.43
CA HIS A 152 -5.67 8.39 19.83
C HIS A 152 -4.30 8.84 20.33
N PHE A 153 -3.30 8.92 19.43
CA PHE A 153 -1.91 9.20 19.82
C PHE A 153 -1.31 10.42 19.12
N GLY A 154 -2.03 11.06 18.20
CA GLY A 154 -1.52 12.18 17.39
C GLY A 154 -0.45 11.77 16.38
N ASP A 155 -0.29 10.48 16.09
CA ASP A 155 0.75 9.92 15.20
C ASP A 155 0.16 8.88 14.24
N ALA A 156 -0.04 9.28 12.99
CA ALA A 156 -0.53 8.43 11.91
C ALA A 156 0.42 7.25 11.55
N HIS A 157 1.69 7.33 11.96
CA HIS A 157 2.68 6.27 11.70
C HIS A 157 2.81 5.28 12.86
N ARG A 158 2.12 5.52 13.97
CA ARG A 158 2.10 4.60 15.10
C ARG A 158 1.29 3.36 14.74
N GLN A 159 2.00 2.28 14.43
CA GLN A 159 1.39 0.98 14.18
C GLN A 159 1.03 0.30 15.50
N MET A 160 -0.19 -0.23 15.57
CA MET A 160 -0.68 -1.05 16.67
C MET A 160 -1.36 -2.28 16.08
N ASN A 161 -0.98 -3.48 16.53
CA ASN A 161 -1.67 -4.67 16.06
C ASN A 161 -3.15 -4.67 16.52
N LEU A 162 -3.98 -5.38 15.80
CA LEU A 162 -5.44 -5.36 15.96
C LEU A 162 -5.89 -5.74 17.38
N HIS A 163 -5.30 -6.79 17.95
CA HIS A 163 -5.64 -7.24 19.30
C HIS A 163 -5.24 -6.22 20.39
N ALA A 164 -4.06 -5.59 20.26
CA ALA A 164 -3.67 -4.54 21.19
C ALA A 164 -4.60 -3.32 21.10
N ALA A 165 -5.14 -3.01 19.93
CA ALA A 165 -6.12 -1.93 19.78
C ALA A 165 -7.48 -2.28 20.41
N LEU A 166 -7.93 -3.54 20.32
CA LEU A 166 -9.12 -4.02 21.02
C LEU A 166 -8.97 -3.91 22.55
N GLU A 167 -7.82 -4.32 23.09
CA GLU A 167 -7.49 -4.21 24.51
C GLU A 167 -7.44 -2.74 24.95
N GLU A 168 -6.77 -1.86 24.19
CA GLU A 168 -6.64 -0.43 24.49
C GLU A 168 -7.99 0.28 24.56
N THR A 169 -8.94 -0.11 23.71
CA THR A 169 -10.28 0.47 23.66
C THR A 169 -11.26 -0.21 24.59
N GLY A 170 -10.88 -1.33 25.21
CA GLY A 170 -11.79 -2.17 26.01
C GLY A 170 -12.87 -2.86 25.16
N THR A 171 -12.68 -2.94 23.84
CA THR A 171 -13.62 -3.60 22.93
C THR A 171 -13.50 -5.12 23.11
N GLN A 172 -14.60 -5.75 23.53
CA GLN A 172 -14.62 -7.20 23.72
C GLN A 172 -15.24 -7.89 22.52
N LEU A 173 -14.50 -8.79 21.90
CA LEU A 173 -14.97 -9.66 20.85
C LEU A 173 -14.33 -11.04 20.98
N GLU A 174 -15.14 -12.07 21.20
CA GLU A 174 -14.67 -13.46 21.30
C GLU A 174 -14.74 -14.10 19.90
N VAL A 175 -13.67 -13.98 19.14
CA VAL A 175 -13.52 -14.63 17.83
C VAL A 175 -12.19 -15.36 17.75
N PRO A 176 -12.10 -16.45 16.99
CA PRO A 176 -10.82 -17.10 16.72
C PRO A 176 -9.90 -16.11 15.96
N ALA A 177 -8.67 -15.95 16.46
CA ALA A 177 -7.68 -15.07 15.81
C ALA A 177 -7.16 -15.67 14.49
N HIS A 178 -6.68 -14.77 13.62
CA HIS A 178 -5.96 -15.12 12.40
C HIS A 178 -6.77 -15.93 11.38
N ARG A 179 -8.00 -15.52 11.17
CA ARG A 179 -8.81 -15.86 10.01
C ARG A 179 -9.37 -14.56 9.46
N ALA A 180 -9.18 -14.32 8.20
CA ALA A 180 -9.47 -13.04 7.55
C ALA A 180 -10.85 -12.46 7.89
N VAL A 181 -11.91 -13.29 7.96
CA VAL A 181 -13.26 -12.79 8.30
C VAL A 181 -13.35 -12.30 9.74
N TYR A 182 -12.66 -12.96 10.69
CA TYR A 182 -12.69 -12.55 12.09
C TYR A 182 -11.84 -11.30 12.33
N ASP A 183 -10.71 -11.16 11.63
CA ASP A 183 -9.88 -9.95 11.72
C ASP A 183 -10.59 -8.75 11.06
N ALA A 184 -11.39 -8.97 10.01
CA ALA A 184 -12.32 -7.97 9.49
C ALA A 184 -13.40 -7.58 10.51
N GLU A 185 -13.98 -8.53 11.24
CA GLU A 185 -14.95 -8.25 12.31
C GLU A 185 -14.32 -7.52 13.51
N CYS A 186 -13.10 -7.88 13.89
CA CYS A 186 -12.34 -7.17 14.92
C CYS A 186 -12.09 -5.71 14.51
N THR A 187 -11.70 -5.50 13.27
CA THR A 187 -11.54 -4.14 12.70
C THR A 187 -12.87 -3.39 12.73
N ALA A 188 -13.97 -4.01 12.31
CA ALA A 188 -15.31 -3.41 12.34
C ALA A 188 -15.72 -3.01 13.76
N ALA A 189 -15.45 -3.86 14.74
CA ALA A 189 -15.75 -3.58 16.16
C ALA A 189 -14.97 -2.40 16.74
N LEU A 190 -13.80 -2.05 16.16
CA LEU A 190 -13.01 -0.91 16.55
C LEU A 190 -13.48 0.41 15.92
N LEU A 191 -14.22 0.39 14.81
CA LEU A 191 -14.59 1.62 14.08
C LEU A 191 -15.35 2.64 14.93
N PRO A 192 -16.25 2.27 15.86
CA PRO A 192 -16.88 3.23 16.77
C PRO A 192 -15.85 3.97 17.66
N ALA A 193 -14.83 3.26 18.16
CA ALA A 193 -13.76 3.87 18.94
C ALA A 193 -12.89 4.80 18.07
N VAL A 194 -12.56 4.38 16.83
CA VAL A 194 -11.87 5.22 15.85
C VAL A 194 -12.65 6.50 15.60
N SER A 195 -13.97 6.40 15.34
CA SER A 195 -14.85 7.54 15.09
C SER A 195 -14.92 8.48 16.30
N THR A 196 -15.06 7.94 17.50
CA THR A 196 -15.07 8.73 18.76
C THR A 196 -13.77 9.52 18.94
N GLY A 197 -12.62 8.92 18.64
CA GLY A 197 -11.33 9.62 18.68
C GLY A 197 -11.25 10.80 17.71
N LEU A 198 -11.96 10.75 16.60
CA LEU A 198 -12.01 11.84 15.62
C LEU A 198 -12.88 13.03 16.04
N GLU A 199 -13.89 12.82 16.90
CA GLU A 199 -14.81 13.87 17.33
C GLU A 199 -14.11 15.00 18.08
N GLY A 200 -13.09 14.66 18.88
CA GLY A 200 -12.28 15.62 19.64
C GLY A 200 -11.28 16.42 18.81
N LEU A 201 -11.08 16.09 17.52
CA LEU A 201 -10.12 16.76 16.68
C LEU A 201 -10.63 18.13 16.19
N GLY A 202 -9.84 19.18 16.40
CA GLY A 202 -10.06 20.48 15.79
C GLY A 202 -9.88 20.45 14.27
N GLU A 203 -10.34 21.51 13.59
CA GLU A 203 -10.31 21.61 12.12
C GLU A 203 -8.89 21.44 11.53
N GLU A 204 -7.87 22.04 12.16
CA GLU A 204 -6.47 21.91 11.73
C GLU A 204 -6.02 20.44 11.69
N LYS A 205 -6.31 19.67 12.74
CA LYS A 205 -5.97 18.25 12.83
C LYS A 205 -6.76 17.39 11.87
N ARG A 206 -8.02 17.70 11.60
CA ARG A 206 -8.83 17.04 10.58
C ARG A 206 -8.25 17.26 9.19
N ASN A 207 -7.84 18.48 8.87
CA ASN A 207 -7.19 18.81 7.59
C ASN A 207 -5.82 18.10 7.45
N GLU A 208 -5.05 18.03 8.54
CA GLU A 208 -3.79 17.25 8.57
C GLU A 208 -4.04 15.77 8.25
N LEU A 209 -5.02 15.14 8.92
CA LEU A 209 -5.38 13.75 8.69
C LEU A 209 -5.87 13.53 7.24
N SER A 210 -6.72 14.41 6.72
CA SER A 210 -7.19 14.33 5.32
C SER A 210 -6.03 14.37 4.34
N ALA A 211 -5.06 15.26 4.54
CA ALA A 211 -3.87 15.34 3.68
C ALA A 211 -3.02 14.06 3.74
N ILE A 212 -2.88 13.46 4.94
CA ILE A 212 -2.19 12.18 5.13
C ILE A 212 -2.94 11.06 4.38
N LEU A 213 -4.26 10.95 4.55
CA LEU A 213 -5.06 9.92 3.89
C LEU A 213 -5.01 10.04 2.37
N GLU A 214 -5.12 11.25 1.83
CA GLU A 214 -4.97 11.49 0.39
C GLU A 214 -3.58 11.10 -0.13
N ARG A 215 -2.54 11.34 0.68
CA ARG A 215 -1.19 10.88 0.33
C ARG A 215 -1.10 9.36 0.33
N GLU A 216 -1.63 8.69 1.34
CA GLU A 216 -1.61 7.22 1.42
C GLU A 216 -2.43 6.56 0.28
N LYS A 217 -3.57 7.15 -0.12
CA LYS A 217 -4.31 6.71 -1.33
C LYS A 217 -3.44 6.77 -2.58
N ARG A 218 -2.72 7.89 -2.83
CA ARG A 218 -1.81 8.00 -3.98
C ARG A 218 -0.67 6.97 -3.93
N ILE A 219 -0.15 6.69 -2.72
CA ILE A 219 0.88 5.66 -2.51
C ILE A 219 0.31 4.26 -2.76
N ALA A 220 -0.90 3.98 -2.31
CA ALA A 220 -1.58 2.70 -2.52
C ALA A 220 -1.86 2.45 -4.01
N ASP A 221 -2.21 3.48 -4.77
CA ASP A 221 -2.40 3.42 -6.23
C ASP A 221 -1.09 3.47 -7.04
N SER A 222 0.05 3.42 -6.37
CA SER A 222 1.34 3.47 -7.03
C SER A 222 1.54 2.29 -8.00
N VAL A 223 2.24 2.55 -9.10
CA VAL A 223 2.76 1.48 -9.95
C VAL A 223 4.01 0.90 -9.29
N LEU A 224 3.97 -0.41 -9.02
CA LEU A 224 5.07 -1.14 -8.43
C LEU A 224 5.79 -1.98 -9.49
N ARG A 225 7.11 -1.83 -9.57
CA ARG A 225 7.96 -2.62 -10.46
C ARG A 225 9.07 -3.27 -9.65
N SER A 226 9.15 -4.59 -9.72
CA SER A 226 10.26 -5.33 -9.09
C SER A 226 10.90 -6.24 -10.13
N ARG A 227 12.22 -6.20 -10.20
CA ARG A 227 12.97 -7.08 -11.11
C ARG A 227 14.38 -7.34 -10.63
N PRO A 228 14.93 -8.54 -10.88
CA PRO A 228 16.35 -8.77 -10.68
C PRO A 228 17.14 -7.92 -11.68
N THR A 229 18.34 -7.52 -11.29
CA THR A 229 19.31 -6.91 -12.18
C THR A 229 20.52 -7.84 -12.31
N HIS A 230 21.39 -7.57 -13.27
CA HIS A 230 22.69 -8.26 -13.41
C HIS A 230 23.84 -7.44 -12.80
N TYR A 231 23.52 -6.39 -12.03
CA TYR A 231 24.47 -5.51 -11.40
C TYR A 231 24.70 -5.93 -9.95
N SER A 232 25.96 -5.89 -9.53
CA SER A 232 26.36 -6.07 -8.12
C SER A 232 26.70 -4.75 -7.42
N VAL A 233 26.74 -3.65 -8.19
CA VAL A 233 27.09 -2.31 -7.70
C VAL A 233 25.97 -1.32 -8.06
N HIS A 234 25.59 -0.48 -7.10
CA HIS A 234 24.49 0.48 -7.26
C HIS A 234 24.72 1.48 -8.40
N THR A 235 25.94 2.02 -8.49
CA THR A 235 26.30 2.98 -9.54
C THR A 235 26.11 2.41 -10.95
N ASP A 236 26.39 1.13 -11.15
CA ASP A 236 26.22 0.48 -12.45
C ASP A 236 24.74 0.26 -12.76
N ALA A 237 23.96 -0.17 -11.76
CA ALA A 237 22.51 -0.29 -11.90
C ALA A 237 21.83 1.06 -12.25
N LEU A 238 22.31 2.16 -11.66
CA LEU A 238 21.76 3.49 -11.90
C LEU A 238 22.13 4.11 -13.25
N ARG A 239 23.05 3.51 -14.00
CA ARG A 239 23.35 3.87 -15.40
C ARG A 239 22.42 3.19 -16.40
N ASP A 240 21.72 2.13 -15.99
CA ASP A 240 20.80 1.39 -16.84
C ASP A 240 19.43 2.10 -16.91
N ASP A 241 19.07 2.56 -18.10
CA ASP A 241 17.76 3.15 -18.37
C ASP A 241 16.61 2.22 -17.97
N ALA A 242 16.80 0.91 -18.09
CA ALA A 242 15.79 -0.05 -17.72
C ALA A 242 15.57 -0.12 -16.19
N VAL A 243 16.57 0.26 -15.38
CA VAL A 243 16.47 0.41 -13.91
C VAL A 243 15.90 1.78 -13.55
N THR A 244 16.36 2.83 -14.24
CA THR A 244 16.11 4.23 -13.85
C THR A 244 14.91 4.87 -14.53
N ASN A 245 14.33 4.25 -15.57
CA ASN A 245 13.13 4.78 -16.21
C ASN A 245 11.98 4.99 -15.23
N LEU A 246 11.39 6.18 -15.24
CA LEU A 246 10.12 6.47 -14.60
C LEU A 246 9.00 6.36 -15.63
N LEU A 247 7.99 5.56 -15.32
CA LEU A 247 6.77 5.44 -16.12
C LEU A 247 5.63 6.13 -15.39
N CYS A 248 4.82 6.88 -16.13
CA CYS A 248 3.64 7.54 -15.56
C CYS A 248 2.68 6.51 -14.97
N PRO A 249 2.23 6.66 -13.71
CA PRO A 249 1.36 5.68 -13.06
C PRO A 249 -0.02 5.57 -13.73
N LEU A 250 -0.46 6.60 -14.47
CA LEU A 250 -1.77 6.60 -15.13
C LEU A 250 -1.73 6.10 -16.57
N CYS A 251 -0.72 6.48 -17.36
CA CYS A 251 -0.69 6.13 -18.80
C CYS A 251 0.48 5.24 -19.22
N GLY A 252 1.36 4.85 -18.30
CA GLY A 252 2.51 4.00 -18.60
C GLY A 252 3.61 4.62 -19.47
N ARG A 253 3.46 5.88 -19.94
CA ARG A 253 4.46 6.54 -20.77
C ARG A 253 5.71 6.90 -19.94
N LYS A 254 6.87 6.83 -20.60
CA LYS A 254 8.14 7.29 -20.04
C LYS A 254 8.04 8.79 -19.73
N MET A 255 8.44 9.17 -18.52
CA MET A 255 8.48 10.56 -18.06
C MET A 255 9.87 11.15 -18.21
N SER A 256 9.93 12.48 -18.38
CA SER A 256 11.16 13.25 -18.19
C SER A 256 11.41 13.51 -16.70
N PHE A 257 12.68 13.73 -16.30
CA PHE A 257 12.99 14.07 -14.94
C PHE A 257 12.87 15.57 -14.67
N ALA A 258 12.10 15.94 -13.64
CA ALA A 258 12.16 17.25 -13.02
C ALA A 258 13.22 17.26 -11.90
N VAL A 259 13.34 16.15 -11.16
CA VAL A 259 14.43 15.86 -10.22
C VAL A 259 14.99 14.49 -10.58
N ALA A 260 16.29 14.42 -10.88
CA ALA A 260 16.96 13.15 -11.18
C ALA A 260 17.04 12.25 -9.95
N TRP A 261 17.22 10.94 -10.17
CA TRP A 261 17.47 10.01 -9.09
C TRP A 261 18.64 10.44 -8.21
N PHE A 262 18.43 10.49 -6.92
CA PHE A 262 19.47 10.77 -5.93
C PHE A 262 19.35 9.83 -4.74
N ASP A 263 20.47 9.64 -4.05
CA ASP A 263 20.55 8.80 -2.85
C ASP A 263 19.84 9.49 -1.68
N ALA A 264 18.71 8.92 -1.25
CA ALA A 264 17.95 9.34 -0.09
C ALA A 264 18.38 8.57 1.20
N GLY A 265 19.46 7.77 1.12
CA GLY A 265 20.00 6.98 2.21
C GLY A 265 19.46 5.56 2.29
N ARG A 266 20.25 4.64 2.84
CA ARG A 266 19.90 3.23 3.08
C ARG A 266 19.45 2.49 1.81
N ASP A 267 20.21 2.63 0.71
CA ASP A 267 19.91 2.00 -0.60
C ASP A 267 18.57 2.43 -1.22
N ARG A 268 18.05 3.59 -0.80
CA ARG A 268 16.85 4.21 -1.33
C ARG A 268 17.20 5.39 -2.20
N TYR A 269 16.46 5.54 -3.28
CA TYR A 269 16.63 6.61 -4.25
C TYR A 269 15.28 7.27 -4.51
N GLU A 270 15.29 8.57 -4.71
CA GLU A 270 14.11 9.37 -5.01
C GLU A 270 14.31 10.18 -6.27
N ALA A 271 13.21 10.42 -6.99
CA ALA A 271 13.18 11.25 -8.21
C ALA A 271 11.80 11.87 -8.40
N ILE A 272 11.71 12.97 -9.13
CA ILE A 272 10.44 13.51 -9.64
C ILE A 272 10.45 13.39 -11.17
N GLY A 273 9.47 12.66 -11.70
CA GLY A 273 9.17 12.59 -13.11
C GLY A 273 8.08 13.58 -13.52
N ARG A 274 8.06 13.97 -14.80
CA ARG A 274 7.00 14.80 -15.38
C ARG A 274 6.40 14.08 -16.59
N CYS A 275 5.11 13.83 -16.51
CA CYS A 275 4.28 13.38 -17.63
C CYS A 275 3.62 14.59 -18.29
N ALA A 276 3.63 14.65 -19.61
CA ALA A 276 3.01 15.76 -20.34
C ALA A 276 1.48 15.83 -20.17
N GLN A 277 0.83 14.70 -19.85
CA GLN A 277 -0.63 14.61 -19.71
C GLN A 277 -1.11 14.61 -18.25
N HIS A 278 -0.30 14.06 -17.32
CA HIS A 278 -0.76 13.74 -15.96
C HIS A 278 0.04 14.46 -14.87
N GLY A 279 0.90 15.39 -15.25
CA GLY A 279 1.66 16.20 -14.29
C GLY A 279 2.87 15.47 -13.70
N GLN A 280 3.15 15.71 -12.42
CA GLN A 280 4.34 15.22 -11.75
C GLN A 280 4.07 13.94 -10.96
N ALA A 281 5.07 13.06 -10.93
CA ALA A 281 5.01 11.83 -10.15
C ALA A 281 6.30 11.64 -9.35
N HIS A 282 6.16 11.13 -8.13
CA HIS A 282 7.26 10.79 -7.24
C HIS A 282 7.68 9.34 -7.52
N GLY A 283 8.93 9.16 -7.87
CA GLY A 283 9.58 7.87 -8.00
C GLY A 283 10.39 7.56 -6.75
N GLN A 284 10.14 6.41 -6.16
CA GLN A 284 10.93 5.84 -5.07
C GLN A 284 11.51 4.52 -5.56
N MET A 285 12.79 4.29 -5.32
CA MET A 285 13.48 3.05 -5.70
C MET A 285 14.33 2.54 -4.55
N HIS A 286 14.31 1.22 -4.36
CA HIS A 286 15.20 0.51 -3.47
C HIS A 286 15.97 -0.55 -4.25
N LEU A 287 17.29 -0.54 -4.13
CA LEU A 287 18.18 -1.53 -4.73
C LEU A 287 18.69 -2.47 -3.63
N LYS A 288 18.01 -3.62 -3.49
CA LYS A 288 18.36 -4.64 -2.49
C LYS A 288 19.35 -5.67 -3.03
N ARG A 289 20.40 -5.97 -2.29
CA ARG A 289 21.32 -7.06 -2.60
C ARG A 289 20.69 -8.40 -2.25
N GLY A 290 20.58 -9.28 -3.24
CA GLY A 290 20.16 -10.67 -3.04
C GLY A 290 21.29 -11.57 -2.52
N THR A 291 20.94 -12.78 -2.13
CA THR A 291 21.89 -13.81 -1.67
C THR A 291 22.88 -14.23 -2.75
N ASN A 292 22.51 -14.08 -4.03
CA ASN A 292 23.37 -14.31 -5.19
C ASN A 292 24.37 -13.17 -5.49
N GLY A 293 24.40 -12.11 -4.64
CA GLY A 293 25.28 -10.96 -4.77
C GLY A 293 24.83 -9.89 -5.76
N TYR A 294 23.78 -10.15 -6.55
CA TYR A 294 23.22 -9.17 -7.49
C TYR A 294 22.13 -8.33 -6.83
N LEU A 295 21.88 -7.14 -7.40
CA LEU A 295 20.85 -6.24 -6.93
C LEU A 295 19.47 -6.61 -7.52
N THR A 296 18.45 -6.46 -6.71
CA THR A 296 17.05 -6.46 -7.14
C THR A 296 16.51 -5.05 -7.01
N MET A 297 15.95 -4.53 -8.10
CA MET A 297 15.26 -3.25 -8.12
C MET A 297 13.83 -3.40 -7.65
N HIS A 298 13.44 -2.57 -6.68
CA HIS A 298 12.05 -2.35 -6.29
C HIS A 298 11.75 -0.87 -6.49
N GLN A 299 10.86 -0.56 -7.43
CA GLN A 299 10.49 0.81 -7.78
C GLN A 299 9.01 1.02 -7.53
N ARG A 300 8.66 2.15 -6.92
CA ARG A 300 7.31 2.65 -6.73
C ARG A 300 7.18 4.00 -7.39
N VAL A 301 6.08 4.25 -8.12
CA VAL A 301 5.81 5.53 -8.77
C VAL A 301 4.34 5.90 -8.51
N PHE A 302 4.09 7.08 -7.98
CA PHE A 302 2.74 7.61 -7.70
C PHE A 302 2.66 9.09 -8.05
N LEU A 303 1.45 9.62 -8.26
CA LEU A 303 1.26 11.05 -8.51
C LEU A 303 1.72 11.87 -7.31
N ALA A 304 2.53 12.90 -7.56
CA ALA A 304 3.07 13.77 -6.53
C ALA A 304 2.17 15.00 -6.32
N SER A 305 1.95 15.39 -5.06
CA SER A 305 1.44 16.70 -4.72
C SER A 305 2.52 17.77 -4.88
N ASP A 306 2.12 19.04 -4.94
CA ASP A 306 3.06 20.16 -5.02
C ASP A 306 4.00 20.20 -3.79
N ASP A 307 3.52 19.82 -2.62
CA ASP A 307 4.33 19.79 -1.39
C ASP A 307 5.34 18.63 -1.42
N GLU A 308 4.98 17.47 -1.96
CA GLU A 308 5.93 16.37 -2.19
C GLU A 308 7.00 16.78 -3.21
N VAL A 309 6.61 17.45 -4.28
CA VAL A 309 7.58 17.97 -5.28
C VAL A 309 8.54 18.96 -4.62
N LYS A 310 8.04 19.87 -3.78
CA LYS A 310 8.88 20.83 -3.04
C LYS A 310 9.83 20.10 -2.09
N ALA A 311 9.32 19.15 -1.29
CA ALA A 311 10.11 18.39 -0.33
C ALA A 311 11.24 17.58 -1.01
N VAL A 312 10.92 16.86 -2.08
CA VAL A 312 11.92 16.08 -2.84
C VAL A 312 12.94 16.99 -3.53
N SER A 313 12.49 18.14 -4.07
CA SER A 313 13.39 19.11 -4.69
C SER A 313 14.36 19.72 -3.69
N GLU A 314 13.89 20.04 -2.48
CA GLU A 314 14.74 20.54 -1.41
C GLU A 314 15.73 19.46 -0.91
N ALA A 315 15.26 18.22 -0.73
CA ALA A 315 16.14 17.09 -0.37
C ALA A 315 17.23 16.88 -1.44
N TYR A 316 16.89 16.99 -2.71
CA TYR A 316 17.84 16.93 -3.81
C TYR A 316 18.86 18.07 -3.76
N ARG A 317 18.42 19.29 -3.47
CA ARG A 317 19.30 20.46 -3.30
C ARG A 317 20.30 20.23 -2.17
N LEU A 318 19.84 19.74 -1.02
CA LEU A 318 20.71 19.38 0.12
C LEU A 318 21.68 18.25 -0.23
N PHE A 319 21.20 17.24 -0.98
CA PHE A 319 22.07 16.18 -1.48
C PHE A 319 23.20 16.73 -2.36
N LEU A 320 22.92 17.69 -3.26
CA LEU A 320 23.94 18.33 -4.09
C LEU A 320 24.97 19.10 -3.29
N LEU A 321 24.55 19.75 -2.21
CA LEU A 321 25.43 20.51 -1.32
C LEU A 321 26.28 19.61 -0.38
N THR A 322 25.87 18.34 -0.18
CA THR A 322 26.60 17.40 0.65
C THR A 322 27.88 16.93 -0.04
N PRO A 323 29.05 17.07 0.58
CA PRO A 323 30.31 16.61 -0.02
C PRO A 323 30.26 15.12 -0.41
N PRO A 324 30.81 14.71 -1.56
CA PRO A 324 30.77 13.32 -2.04
C PRO A 324 31.29 12.29 -1.03
N ALA A 325 32.26 12.64 -0.22
CA ALA A 325 32.83 11.77 0.82
C ALA A 325 31.83 11.46 1.97
N LYS A 326 30.79 12.26 2.16
CA LYS A 326 29.74 12.07 3.18
C LYS A 326 28.47 11.43 2.61
N ARG A 327 28.41 11.18 1.30
CA ARG A 327 27.25 10.50 0.68
C ARG A 327 27.43 8.99 0.86
N HIS A 328 26.40 8.31 1.29
CA HIS A 328 26.46 6.87 1.63
C HIS A 328 26.82 5.97 0.44
N HIS A 329 26.50 6.37 -0.79
CA HIS A 329 26.96 5.72 -2.00
C HIS A 329 27.48 6.80 -2.94
N ARG A 330 28.74 6.64 -3.42
CA ARG A 330 29.35 7.54 -4.39
C ARG A 330 28.63 7.41 -5.74
N LEU A 331 27.46 7.99 -5.85
CA LEU A 331 26.92 8.32 -7.15
C LEU A 331 27.77 9.44 -7.72
N CYS A 332 28.45 9.17 -8.82
CA CYS A 332 29.08 10.24 -9.57
C CYS A 332 27.96 11.14 -10.10
N MET A 333 27.79 12.33 -9.52
CA MET A 333 26.72 13.27 -9.87
C MET A 333 26.72 13.66 -11.33
N GLU A 334 27.89 13.67 -11.97
CA GLU A 334 28.01 13.87 -13.41
C GLU A 334 27.32 12.75 -14.21
N GLU A 335 27.35 11.52 -13.72
CA GLU A 335 26.74 10.37 -14.40
C GLU A 335 25.23 10.34 -14.24
N VAL A 336 24.71 10.65 -13.04
CA VAL A 336 23.27 10.82 -12.82
C VAL A 336 22.72 11.96 -13.65
N ARG A 337 23.45 13.07 -13.74
CA ARG A 337 23.11 14.21 -14.57
C ARG A 337 23.13 13.87 -16.07
N ARG A 338 24.15 13.14 -16.53
CA ARG A 338 24.23 12.65 -17.94
C ARG A 338 23.10 11.70 -18.31
N VAL A 339 22.67 10.81 -17.40
CA VAL A 339 21.50 9.95 -17.62
C VAL A 339 20.24 10.79 -17.72
N SER A 340 20.06 11.74 -16.80
CA SER A 340 18.93 12.68 -16.83
C SER A 340 18.90 13.54 -18.09
N GLU A 341 20.06 14.06 -18.51
CA GLU A 341 20.18 14.89 -19.73
C GLU A 341 19.93 14.08 -21.01
N ARG A 342 20.40 12.83 -21.09
CA ARG A 342 20.11 11.93 -22.22
C ARG A 342 18.63 11.59 -22.34
N GLN A 343 17.92 11.51 -21.22
CA GLN A 343 16.49 11.21 -21.21
C GLN A 343 15.62 12.44 -21.58
N ASN A 344 16.15 13.65 -21.40
CA ASN A 344 15.45 14.90 -21.69
C ASN A 344 15.68 15.42 -23.13
N PHE A 345 16.63 14.85 -23.89
CA PHE A 345 16.82 15.21 -25.28
C PHE A 345 15.92 14.36 -26.19
N PRO A 346 15.03 14.97 -27.00
CA PRO A 346 14.34 14.23 -28.04
C PRO A 346 15.39 13.65 -28.97
N SER A 347 15.30 12.36 -29.27
CA SER A 347 16.11 11.72 -30.30
C SER A 347 15.93 12.51 -31.60
N LYS A 348 16.93 13.26 -32.01
CA LYS A 348 16.99 13.78 -33.39
C LYS A 348 17.01 12.56 -34.29
N LYS A 349 15.86 12.26 -34.91
CA LYS A 349 15.82 11.37 -36.06
C LYS A 349 16.57 12.09 -37.17
N GLY A 350 17.72 11.56 -37.57
CA GLY A 350 18.29 11.73 -38.89
C GLY A 350 17.60 10.74 -39.86
#